data_476bed7b85057cf4d7daf12c04857b2a
#
_entry.id   476bed7b85057cf4d7daf12c04857b2a
#
_cell.length_a   1.000
_cell.length_b   1.000
_cell.length_c   1.000
_cell.angle_alpha   90.00
_cell.angle_beta   90.00
_cell.angle_gamma   90.00
#
_symmetry.space_group_name_H-M   'P 1'
#
loop_
_entity.id
_entity.type
_entity.pdbx_description
1 polymer ?
#
loop_
_entity_poly.entity_id
_entity_poly.type
_entity_poly.pdbx_seq_one_letter_code
_entity_poly.pdbx_strand_id
1 'polypeptide(L)'
;MGSSPLPLPSRGGSTVGSQSASSEQSNVERLSAEKGGNSSLFAQSAAQALNRDFPGRDISFLLLDAHTGRVLASRWDNPDNPIPMGSLLKPFAAVAYGEQHDYHYPNHTCRGTSTGCWLPRGHGEVDLTTAVAHSCNSYFRMLTAGLTADDVFATATRFGLDRPELDASGAELAGLGTRWRTSPVGLAHAYLELVRERQQPGVRQILDGMALSARDGTGAQVHRAFPSADALAKTGTATCTHSRRAPGDGFSVVLVPADDPQILLLVRVHGVPGAQAARTAGQMLHLIEN
;
A
#
# COMPACT_ATOMS: atom_id res chain seq x y z
N MET A 1 21.10 85.69 -5.42
CA MET A 1 20.59 85.34 -4.10
C MET A 1 20.45 83.84 -4.09
N GLY A 2 21.48 83.11 -3.69
CA GLY A 2 21.54 81.68 -3.66
C GLY A 2 21.49 81.18 -2.22
N SER A 3 20.72 80.26 -1.96
CA SER A 3 20.69 79.53 -0.69
C SER A 3 21.12 78.10 -0.94
N SER A 4 22.27 77.72 -0.42
CA SER A 4 22.76 76.34 -0.36
C SER A 4 22.07 75.57 0.74
N PRO A 5 21.72 74.31 0.59
CA PRO A 5 21.25 73.46 1.69
C PRO A 5 22.40 72.71 2.40
N LEU A 6 22.25 72.57 3.70
CA LEU A 6 23.12 71.86 4.66
C LEU A 6 23.13 70.33 4.45
N PRO A 7 24.22 69.64 4.87
CA PRO A 7 24.31 68.19 4.75
C PRO A 7 23.59 67.46 5.90
N LEU A 8 22.96 66.31 5.57
CA LEU A 8 22.34 65.38 6.50
C LEU A 8 23.37 64.44 7.16
N PRO A 9 23.16 63.97 8.39
CA PRO A 9 24.10 63.09 9.10
C PRO A 9 24.04 61.64 8.62
N SER A 10 25.22 61.03 8.54
CA SER A 10 25.43 59.62 8.27
C SER A 10 24.88 58.72 9.39
N ARG A 11 23.97 57.82 9.05
CA ARG A 11 23.54 56.74 9.94
C ARG A 11 24.54 55.58 9.86
N GLY A 12 25.06 55.20 11.03
CA GLY A 12 25.91 54.04 11.21
C GLY A 12 25.16 52.75 10.95
N GLY A 13 25.73 51.88 10.12
CA GLY A 13 25.23 50.54 9.87
C GLY A 13 25.55 49.62 11.06
N SER A 14 24.53 49.06 11.70
CA SER A 14 24.67 47.98 12.64
C SER A 14 24.69 46.65 11.87
N THR A 15 25.86 46.02 11.87
CA THR A 15 26.02 44.60 11.45
C THR A 15 25.55 43.71 12.59
N VAL A 16 24.28 43.27 12.54
CA VAL A 16 23.79 42.18 13.34
C VAL A 16 22.97 41.30 12.39
N GLY A 17 23.46 40.10 12.09
CA GLY A 17 22.65 39.17 11.29
C GLY A 17 23.38 38.01 10.58
N SER A 18 24.58 37.58 10.99
CA SER A 18 25.24 36.46 10.31
C SER A 18 25.59 35.24 11.19
N GLN A 19 25.21 35.22 12.48
CA GLN A 19 25.52 34.10 13.37
C GLN A 19 24.31 33.18 13.68
N SER A 20 23.08 33.58 13.44
CA SER A 20 21.89 32.73 13.71
C SER A 20 21.59 31.74 12.57
N ALA A 21 21.87 32.08 11.33
CA ALA A 21 21.60 31.22 10.18
C ALA A 21 22.49 29.97 10.10
N SER A 22 23.77 30.10 10.56
CA SER A 22 24.71 28.95 10.52
C SER A 22 24.46 27.92 11.63
N SER A 23 23.87 28.30 12.76
CA SER A 23 23.53 27.38 13.85
C SER A 23 22.25 26.61 13.59
N GLU A 24 21.28 27.18 12.89
CA GLU A 24 20.05 26.49 12.50
C GLU A 24 20.30 25.49 11.37
N GLN A 25 21.12 25.82 10.37
CA GLN A 25 21.51 24.88 9.32
C GLN A 25 22.30 23.69 9.89
N SER A 26 23.24 23.90 10.80
CA SER A 26 24.00 22.81 11.42
C SER A 26 23.14 21.90 12.31
N ASN A 27 22.09 22.42 12.96
CA ASN A 27 21.13 21.62 13.72
C ASN A 27 20.21 20.81 12.83
N VAL A 28 19.74 21.36 11.71
CA VAL A 28 18.90 20.63 10.74
C VAL A 28 19.71 19.50 10.08
N GLU A 29 20.97 19.73 9.73
CA GLU A 29 21.86 18.70 9.19
C GLU A 29 22.19 17.61 10.21
N ARG A 30 22.40 17.94 11.49
CA ARG A 30 22.59 16.95 12.57
C ARG A 30 21.34 16.09 12.79
N LEU A 31 20.16 16.70 12.90
CA LEU A 31 18.90 15.97 13.05
C LEU A 31 18.57 15.08 11.84
N SER A 32 18.94 15.53 10.65
CA SER A 32 18.81 14.74 9.42
C SER A 32 19.80 13.56 9.38
N ALA A 33 21.02 13.75 9.86
CA ALA A 33 22.03 12.70 9.96
C ALA A 33 21.70 11.68 11.05
N GLU A 34 21.16 12.09 12.20
CA GLU A 34 20.70 11.20 13.28
C GLU A 34 19.46 10.37 12.86
N LYS A 35 18.48 10.98 12.19
CA LYS A 35 17.35 10.26 11.61
C LYS A 35 17.79 9.28 10.52
N GLY A 36 18.73 9.65 9.67
CA GLY A 36 19.31 8.79 8.64
C GLY A 36 20.10 7.61 9.24
N GLY A 37 20.84 7.82 10.32
CA GLY A 37 21.58 6.79 11.04
C GLY A 37 20.67 5.75 11.69
N ASN A 38 19.65 6.18 12.42
CA ASN A 38 18.69 5.28 13.06
C ASN A 38 17.88 4.49 12.05
N SER A 39 17.44 5.11 10.96
CA SER A 39 16.74 4.42 9.87
C SER A 39 17.61 3.37 9.17
N SER A 40 18.92 3.59 9.06
CA SER A 40 19.86 2.63 8.49
C SER A 40 20.09 1.42 9.41
N LEU A 41 20.22 1.64 10.72
CA LEU A 41 20.38 0.56 11.72
C LEU A 41 19.10 -0.30 11.81
N PHE A 42 17.94 0.34 11.85
CA PHE A 42 16.66 -0.38 11.82
C PHE A 42 16.54 -1.25 10.56
N ALA A 43 16.85 -0.70 9.38
CA ALA A 43 16.80 -1.44 8.12
C ALA A 43 17.71 -2.68 8.14
N GLN A 44 18.93 -2.53 8.65
CA GLN A 44 19.88 -3.64 8.76
C GLN A 44 19.40 -4.70 9.75
N SER A 45 18.94 -4.30 10.94
CA SER A 45 18.41 -5.22 11.95
C SER A 45 17.17 -5.96 11.45
N ALA A 46 16.23 -5.27 10.84
CA ALA A 46 15.03 -5.86 10.25
C ALA A 46 15.38 -6.86 9.14
N ALA A 47 16.28 -6.50 8.23
CA ALA A 47 16.72 -7.39 7.17
C ALA A 47 17.38 -8.66 7.71
N GLN A 48 18.24 -8.55 8.73
CA GLN A 48 18.89 -9.69 9.37
C GLN A 48 17.88 -10.59 10.08
N ALA A 49 16.98 -10.03 10.88
CA ALA A 49 15.94 -10.77 11.60
C ALA A 49 15.01 -11.51 10.65
N LEU A 50 14.46 -10.81 9.63
CA LEU A 50 13.56 -11.40 8.65
C LEU A 50 14.21 -12.52 7.84
N ASN A 51 15.47 -12.37 7.43
CA ASN A 51 16.18 -13.41 6.69
C ASN A 51 16.54 -14.62 7.56
N ARG A 52 16.86 -14.42 8.84
CA ARG A 52 17.18 -15.50 9.77
C ARG A 52 15.95 -16.31 10.15
N ASP A 53 14.84 -15.65 10.47
CA ASP A 53 13.67 -16.30 11.08
C ASP A 53 12.65 -16.77 10.03
N PHE A 54 12.73 -16.23 8.80
CA PHE A 54 11.92 -16.66 7.65
C PHE A 54 12.81 -17.14 6.49
N PRO A 55 13.64 -18.19 6.64
CA PRO A 55 14.63 -18.59 5.63
C PRO A 55 14.02 -19.27 4.40
N GLY A 56 12.72 -19.59 4.41
CA GLY A 56 12.05 -20.35 3.35
C GLY A 56 12.10 -19.64 1.99
N ARG A 57 12.49 -20.38 0.95
CA ARG A 57 12.50 -19.90 -0.44
C ARG A 57 11.11 -19.65 -1.00
N ASP A 58 10.09 -20.18 -0.35
CA ASP A 58 8.68 -19.96 -0.71
C ASP A 58 8.14 -18.62 -0.25
N ILE A 59 8.92 -17.85 0.53
CA ILE A 59 8.54 -16.54 1.07
C ILE A 59 9.36 -15.45 0.40
N SER A 60 8.69 -14.46 -0.18
CA SER A 60 9.30 -13.21 -0.64
C SER A 60 8.68 -12.04 0.13
N PHE A 61 9.47 -11.00 0.40
CA PHE A 61 8.98 -9.81 1.07
C PHE A 61 9.67 -8.53 0.60
N LEU A 62 8.96 -7.43 0.72
CA LEU A 62 9.44 -6.05 0.61
C LEU A 62 8.98 -5.30 1.86
N LEU A 63 9.92 -4.73 2.60
CA LEU A 63 9.67 -3.82 3.73
C LEU A 63 10.07 -2.41 3.30
N LEU A 64 9.15 -1.47 3.37
CA LEU A 64 9.36 -0.06 2.99
C LEU A 64 9.12 0.86 4.19
N ASP A 65 9.89 1.92 4.23
CA ASP A 65 9.57 3.12 5.00
C ASP A 65 8.35 3.80 4.35
N ALA A 66 7.27 3.98 5.11
CA ALA A 66 6.01 4.44 4.53
C ALA A 66 6.01 5.94 4.17
N HIS A 67 6.85 6.73 4.82
CA HIS A 67 6.94 8.18 4.55
C HIS A 67 7.77 8.47 3.30
N THR A 68 8.92 7.78 3.18
CA THR A 68 9.86 8.03 2.08
C THR A 68 9.68 7.11 0.88
N GLY A 69 9.00 5.97 1.05
CA GLY A 69 8.90 4.92 0.05
C GLY A 69 10.19 4.10 -0.11
N ARG A 70 11.23 4.37 0.68
CA ARG A 70 12.51 3.67 0.58
C ARG A 70 12.40 2.22 1.03
N VAL A 71 12.95 1.30 0.24
CA VAL A 71 13.06 -0.11 0.63
C VAL A 71 14.06 -0.25 1.78
N LEU A 72 13.61 -0.77 2.92
CA LEU A 72 14.39 -1.02 4.12
C LEU A 72 14.98 -2.43 4.11
N ALA A 73 14.18 -3.41 3.68
CA ALA A 73 14.60 -4.80 3.55
C ALA A 73 13.85 -5.47 2.40
N SER A 74 14.52 -6.36 1.69
CA SER A 74 13.92 -7.08 0.57
C SER A 74 14.51 -8.49 0.47
N ARG A 75 13.64 -9.44 0.17
CA ARG A 75 13.97 -10.74 -0.40
C ARG A 75 12.93 -11.08 -1.44
N TRP A 76 13.15 -10.62 -2.66
CA TRP A 76 12.25 -10.84 -3.78
C TRP A 76 13.07 -10.93 -5.06
N ASP A 77 12.95 -12.04 -5.77
CA ASP A 77 13.61 -12.19 -7.06
C ASP A 77 12.89 -11.32 -8.10
N ASN A 78 13.61 -10.37 -8.71
CA ASN A 78 13.09 -9.44 -9.71
C ASN A 78 11.83 -8.67 -9.25
N PRO A 79 11.92 -7.83 -8.19
CA PRO A 79 10.77 -7.13 -7.63
C PRO A 79 10.16 -6.07 -8.57
N ASP A 80 10.87 -5.74 -9.66
CA ASP A 80 10.41 -4.81 -10.70
C ASP A 80 9.67 -5.51 -11.86
N ASN A 81 9.67 -6.86 -11.90
CA ASN A 81 8.95 -7.58 -12.94
C ASN A 81 7.45 -7.65 -12.64
N PRO A 82 6.57 -7.26 -13.61
CA PRO A 82 5.13 -7.35 -13.44
C PRO A 82 4.64 -8.80 -13.32
N ILE A 83 3.89 -9.07 -12.25
CA ILE A 83 3.25 -10.37 -11.98
C ILE A 83 1.77 -10.16 -11.61
N PRO A 84 0.92 -11.18 -11.76
CA PRO A 84 -0.44 -11.13 -11.23
C PRO A 84 -0.42 -10.99 -9.70
N MET A 85 -1.09 -9.98 -9.17
CA MET A 85 -1.16 -9.69 -7.72
C MET A 85 -2.52 -10.03 -7.12
N GLY A 86 -3.43 -10.53 -7.94
CA GLY A 86 -4.75 -10.93 -7.50
C GLY A 86 -5.54 -9.79 -6.88
N SER A 87 -6.26 -10.10 -5.83
CA SER A 87 -7.15 -9.14 -5.15
C SER A 87 -6.44 -7.93 -4.51
N LEU A 88 -5.11 -7.84 -4.57
CA LEU A 88 -4.41 -6.60 -4.17
C LEU A 88 -4.70 -5.44 -5.13
N LEU A 89 -5.21 -5.71 -6.33
CA LEU A 89 -5.57 -4.69 -7.31
C LEU A 89 -6.98 -4.10 -7.08
N LYS A 90 -7.82 -4.75 -6.28
CA LYS A 90 -9.22 -4.33 -6.02
C LYS A 90 -9.37 -2.90 -5.50
N PRO A 91 -8.55 -2.40 -4.56
CA PRO A 91 -8.63 -1.00 -4.13
C PRO A 91 -8.53 -0.02 -5.29
N PHE A 92 -7.62 -0.24 -6.22
CA PHE A 92 -7.40 0.64 -7.37
C PHE A 92 -8.53 0.54 -8.42
N ALA A 93 -9.08 -0.66 -8.60
CA ALA A 93 -10.30 -0.84 -9.41
C ALA A 93 -11.50 -0.11 -8.79
N ALA A 94 -11.61 -0.09 -7.47
CA ALA A 94 -12.66 0.69 -6.79
C ALA A 94 -12.46 2.19 -6.96
N VAL A 95 -11.23 2.69 -6.89
CA VAL A 95 -10.95 4.11 -7.16
C VAL A 95 -11.33 4.46 -8.60
N ALA A 96 -10.95 3.64 -9.58
CA ALA A 96 -11.30 3.86 -10.99
C ALA A 96 -12.82 3.93 -11.20
N TYR A 97 -13.57 3.04 -10.55
CA TYR A 97 -15.03 3.11 -10.55
C TYR A 97 -15.53 4.42 -9.91
N GLY A 98 -14.98 4.79 -8.76
CA GLY A 98 -15.37 6.00 -8.03
C GLY A 98 -15.17 7.27 -8.85
N GLU A 99 -14.08 7.39 -9.58
CA GLU A 99 -13.77 8.53 -10.46
C GLU A 99 -14.81 8.72 -11.56
N GLN A 100 -15.44 7.65 -12.04
CA GLN A 100 -16.51 7.71 -13.04
C GLN A 100 -17.91 7.90 -12.46
N HIS A 101 -18.07 7.70 -11.14
CA HIS A 101 -19.37 7.69 -10.48
C HIS A 101 -19.43 8.64 -9.28
N ASP A 102 -18.63 9.72 -9.29
CA ASP A 102 -18.55 10.72 -8.21
C ASP A 102 -18.40 10.07 -6.82
N TYR A 103 -17.66 8.96 -6.74
CA TYR A 103 -17.44 8.16 -5.53
C TYR A 103 -18.72 7.61 -4.86
N HIS A 104 -19.78 7.45 -5.64
CA HIS A 104 -20.99 6.76 -5.21
C HIS A 104 -20.86 5.25 -5.47
N TYR A 105 -20.81 4.48 -4.40
CA TYR A 105 -20.65 3.03 -4.48
C TYR A 105 -21.98 2.34 -4.16
N PRO A 106 -22.45 1.39 -5.00
CA PRO A 106 -23.68 0.66 -4.75
C PRO A 106 -23.50 -0.40 -3.66
N ASN A 107 -24.58 -0.71 -2.95
CA ASN A 107 -24.67 -1.95 -2.18
C ASN A 107 -24.87 -3.14 -3.09
N HIS A 108 -24.43 -4.32 -2.67
CA HIS A 108 -24.55 -5.56 -3.44
C HIS A 108 -24.82 -6.77 -2.55
N THR A 109 -25.68 -7.70 -3.03
CA THR A 109 -25.93 -8.95 -2.34
C THR A 109 -25.04 -10.07 -2.91
N CYS A 110 -24.01 -10.44 -2.17
CA CYS A 110 -23.12 -11.55 -2.52
C CYS A 110 -23.75 -12.90 -2.14
N ARG A 111 -24.12 -13.69 -3.14
CA ARG A 111 -24.73 -15.04 -2.99
C ARG A 111 -23.72 -16.18 -3.17
N GLY A 112 -22.45 -15.92 -2.88
CA GLY A 112 -21.40 -16.92 -2.95
C GLY A 112 -21.01 -17.32 -4.37
N THR A 113 -20.77 -18.60 -4.59
CA THR A 113 -20.30 -19.12 -5.88
C THR A 113 -21.24 -18.83 -7.03
N SER A 114 -22.55 -18.71 -6.78
CA SER A 114 -23.55 -18.37 -7.82
C SER A 114 -23.35 -16.95 -8.38
N THR A 115 -22.69 -16.06 -7.65
CA THR A 115 -22.32 -14.72 -8.09
C THR A 115 -20.80 -14.57 -8.30
N GLY A 116 -20.08 -15.68 -8.44
CA GLY A 116 -18.65 -15.73 -8.72
C GLY A 116 -17.76 -15.35 -7.53
N CYS A 117 -18.25 -15.47 -6.29
CA CYS A 117 -17.45 -15.23 -5.10
C CYS A 117 -16.67 -16.48 -4.66
N TRP A 118 -15.53 -16.24 -4.00
CA TRP A 118 -14.68 -17.30 -3.43
C TRP A 118 -15.31 -17.97 -2.18
N LEU A 119 -16.15 -17.22 -1.42
CA LEU A 119 -16.85 -17.75 -0.27
C LEU A 119 -18.12 -18.48 -0.74
N PRO A 120 -18.29 -19.81 -0.52
CA PRO A 120 -19.38 -20.58 -1.11
C PRO A 120 -20.78 -20.10 -0.72
N ARG A 121 -20.97 -19.71 0.56
CA ARG A 121 -22.26 -19.21 1.06
C ARG A 121 -22.52 -17.75 0.77
N GLY A 122 -21.50 -17.02 0.25
CA GLY A 122 -21.56 -15.57 0.06
C GLY A 122 -21.35 -14.78 1.34
N HIS A 123 -21.23 -13.46 1.17
CA HIS A 123 -21.05 -12.51 2.27
C HIS A 123 -22.36 -11.84 2.68
N GLY A 124 -23.48 -12.12 1.98
CA GLY A 124 -24.73 -11.39 2.17
C GLY A 124 -24.66 -9.98 1.57
N GLU A 125 -25.28 -9.01 2.21
CA GLU A 125 -25.21 -7.62 1.80
C GLU A 125 -23.85 -7.02 2.13
N VAL A 126 -23.24 -6.37 1.14
CA VAL A 126 -21.93 -5.75 1.24
C VAL A 126 -21.94 -4.36 0.58
N ASP A 127 -21.33 -3.42 1.23
CA ASP A 127 -20.89 -2.12 0.70
C ASP A 127 -19.42 -2.18 0.28
N LEU A 128 -18.82 -1.04 -0.13
CA LEU A 128 -17.42 -0.99 -0.49
C LEU A 128 -16.50 -1.41 0.67
N THR A 129 -16.75 -0.90 1.87
CA THR A 129 -15.91 -1.14 3.07
C THR A 129 -15.87 -2.64 3.40
N THR A 130 -17.02 -3.27 3.52
CA THR A 130 -17.13 -4.70 3.81
C THR A 130 -16.63 -5.57 2.65
N ALA A 131 -16.84 -5.14 1.41
CA ALA A 131 -16.33 -5.83 0.23
C ALA A 131 -14.78 -5.79 0.15
N VAL A 132 -14.14 -4.69 0.53
CA VAL A 132 -12.67 -4.60 0.67
C VAL A 132 -12.19 -5.52 1.79
N ALA A 133 -12.83 -5.47 2.97
CA ALA A 133 -12.48 -6.25 4.14
C ALA A 133 -12.48 -7.75 3.87
N HIS A 134 -13.54 -8.24 3.25
CA HIS A 134 -13.72 -9.66 2.92
C HIS A 134 -13.22 -10.03 1.52
N SER A 135 -12.64 -9.09 0.80
CA SER A 135 -12.16 -9.29 -0.57
C SER A 135 -13.22 -9.92 -1.49
N CYS A 136 -14.47 -9.44 -1.41
CA CYS A 136 -15.65 -10.03 -2.07
C CYS A 136 -15.54 -9.97 -3.60
N ASN A 137 -15.33 -11.12 -4.26
CA ASN A 137 -15.22 -11.17 -5.72
C ASN A 137 -16.51 -10.75 -6.42
N SER A 138 -17.67 -11.10 -5.86
CA SER A 138 -18.97 -10.76 -6.43
C SER A 138 -19.17 -9.25 -6.52
N TYR A 139 -18.84 -8.53 -5.45
CA TYR A 139 -18.90 -7.06 -5.41
C TYR A 139 -17.99 -6.43 -6.47
N PHE A 140 -16.73 -6.83 -6.50
CA PHE A 140 -15.76 -6.26 -7.42
C PHE A 140 -16.05 -6.61 -8.89
N ARG A 141 -16.59 -7.80 -9.18
CA ARG A 141 -17.09 -8.13 -10.53
C ARG A 141 -18.21 -7.19 -10.96
N MET A 142 -19.11 -6.84 -10.05
CA MET A 142 -20.18 -5.88 -10.32
C MET A 142 -19.62 -4.48 -10.58
N LEU A 143 -18.70 -3.98 -9.73
CA LEU A 143 -18.09 -2.68 -9.92
C LEU A 143 -17.37 -2.56 -11.26
N THR A 144 -16.60 -3.57 -11.63
CA THR A 144 -15.76 -3.53 -12.84
C THR A 144 -16.48 -3.98 -14.12
N ALA A 145 -17.76 -4.39 -14.04
CA ALA A 145 -18.49 -4.90 -15.21
C ALA A 145 -18.63 -3.88 -16.35
N GLY A 146 -18.68 -2.59 -16.03
CA GLY A 146 -18.76 -1.49 -16.99
C GLY A 146 -17.45 -0.76 -17.27
N LEU A 147 -16.36 -1.13 -16.59
CA LEU A 147 -15.05 -0.50 -16.79
C LEU A 147 -14.29 -1.13 -17.94
N THR A 148 -13.56 -0.31 -18.65
CA THR A 148 -12.58 -0.72 -19.67
C THR A 148 -11.15 -0.68 -19.10
N ALA A 149 -10.20 -1.27 -19.81
CA ALA A 149 -8.79 -1.18 -19.46
C ALA A 149 -8.28 0.27 -19.45
N ASP A 150 -8.83 1.14 -20.32
CA ASP A 150 -8.45 2.56 -20.38
C ASP A 150 -8.98 3.35 -19.16
N ASP A 151 -10.17 3.04 -18.66
CA ASP A 151 -10.71 3.63 -17.44
C ASP A 151 -9.84 3.33 -16.24
N VAL A 152 -9.43 2.08 -16.11
CA VAL A 152 -8.54 1.66 -15.02
C VAL A 152 -7.12 2.17 -15.21
N PHE A 153 -6.66 2.34 -16.45
CA PHE A 153 -5.31 2.82 -16.74
C PHE A 153 -5.07 4.26 -16.25
N ALA A 154 -6.06 5.15 -16.38
CA ALA A 154 -5.95 6.52 -15.88
C ALA A 154 -5.64 6.53 -14.37
N THR A 155 -6.41 5.75 -13.59
CA THR A 155 -6.18 5.55 -12.15
C THR A 155 -4.86 4.83 -11.88
N ALA A 156 -4.55 3.73 -12.58
CA ALA A 156 -3.33 2.97 -12.42
C ALA A 156 -2.09 3.85 -12.61
N THR A 157 -2.08 4.70 -13.64
CA THR A 157 -0.97 5.65 -13.91
C THR A 157 -0.75 6.62 -12.74
N ARG A 158 -1.81 7.13 -12.14
CA ARG A 158 -1.73 8.04 -11.00
C ARG A 158 -1.08 7.38 -9.79
N PHE A 159 -1.35 6.10 -9.57
CA PHE A 159 -0.73 5.31 -8.50
C PHE A 159 0.59 4.64 -8.90
N GLY A 160 1.09 4.86 -10.11
CA GLY A 160 2.34 4.23 -10.57
C GLY A 160 2.23 2.73 -10.84
N LEU A 161 1.01 2.23 -11.09
CA LEU A 161 0.76 0.84 -11.46
C LEU A 161 0.90 0.64 -12.98
N ASP A 162 1.28 -0.57 -13.37
CA ASP A 162 1.31 -0.96 -14.76
C ASP A 162 -0.11 -1.00 -15.37
N ARG A 163 -0.18 -0.71 -16.67
CA ARG A 163 -1.43 -0.76 -17.42
C ARG A 163 -1.98 -2.19 -17.52
N PRO A 164 -3.30 -2.41 -17.32
CA PRO A 164 -3.92 -3.67 -17.69
C PRO A 164 -3.86 -3.91 -19.21
N GLU A 165 -3.90 -5.16 -19.66
CA GLU A 165 -4.01 -5.50 -21.07
C GLU A 165 -5.32 -4.92 -21.64
N LEU A 166 -5.30 -4.44 -22.89
CA LEU A 166 -6.43 -3.71 -23.49
C LEU A 166 -7.73 -4.50 -23.56
N ASP A 167 -7.63 -5.82 -23.68
CA ASP A 167 -8.75 -6.75 -23.75
C ASP A 167 -9.08 -7.41 -22.39
N ALA A 168 -8.54 -6.86 -21.28
CA ALA A 168 -8.84 -7.35 -19.95
C ALA A 168 -10.33 -7.19 -19.65
N SER A 169 -10.96 -8.31 -19.27
CA SER A 169 -12.36 -8.32 -18.84
C SER A 169 -12.54 -7.61 -17.49
N GLY A 170 -13.76 -7.17 -17.16
CA GLY A 170 -14.05 -6.56 -15.86
C GLY A 170 -13.60 -7.44 -14.69
N ALA A 171 -13.73 -8.76 -14.79
CA ALA A 171 -13.22 -9.68 -13.76
C ALA A 171 -11.68 -9.58 -13.61
N GLU A 172 -10.95 -9.45 -14.69
CA GLU A 172 -9.50 -9.30 -14.69
C GLU A 172 -9.07 -7.93 -14.18
N LEU A 173 -9.85 -6.88 -14.47
CA LEU A 173 -9.67 -5.55 -13.89
C LEU A 173 -9.92 -5.53 -12.37
N ALA A 174 -10.69 -6.48 -11.84
CA ALA A 174 -10.82 -6.74 -10.40
C ALA A 174 -9.69 -7.62 -9.83
N GLY A 175 -8.65 -7.92 -10.59
CA GLY A 175 -7.57 -8.82 -10.19
C GLY A 175 -7.96 -10.30 -10.12
N LEU A 176 -9.02 -10.71 -10.82
CA LEU A 176 -9.50 -12.10 -10.86
C LEU A 176 -8.99 -12.86 -12.10
N GLY A 177 -7.78 -12.52 -12.54
CA GLY A 177 -7.14 -13.11 -13.71
C GLY A 177 -5.67 -12.75 -13.79
N THR A 178 -5.09 -12.79 -14.98
CA THR A 178 -3.67 -12.56 -15.22
C THR A 178 -3.36 -11.39 -16.16
N ARG A 179 -4.40 -10.69 -16.66
CA ARG A 179 -4.26 -9.61 -17.64
C ARG A 179 -4.00 -8.23 -17.05
N TRP A 180 -4.07 -8.10 -15.72
CA TRP A 180 -3.55 -6.95 -15.02
C TRP A 180 -2.43 -7.41 -14.09
N ARG A 181 -1.22 -7.11 -14.50
CA ARG A 181 0.02 -7.41 -13.78
C ARG A 181 0.63 -6.11 -13.32
N THR A 182 1.34 -6.14 -12.22
CA THR A 182 2.13 -5.01 -11.75
C THR A 182 3.36 -5.51 -11.02
N SER A 183 4.40 -4.68 -10.96
CA SER A 183 5.60 -5.02 -10.22
C SER A 183 5.34 -4.97 -8.71
N PRO A 184 5.96 -5.87 -7.93
CA PRO A 184 5.90 -5.83 -6.47
C PRO A 184 6.26 -4.47 -5.85
N VAL A 185 7.33 -3.84 -6.35
CA VAL A 185 7.76 -2.51 -5.89
C VAL A 185 6.72 -1.45 -6.28
N GLY A 186 6.24 -1.46 -7.52
CA GLY A 186 5.20 -0.54 -7.99
C GLY A 186 3.92 -0.66 -7.16
N LEU A 187 3.49 -1.89 -6.87
CA LEU A 187 2.31 -2.11 -6.02
C LEU A 187 2.52 -1.59 -4.60
N ALA A 188 3.69 -1.84 -4.00
CA ALA A 188 3.98 -1.32 -2.66
C ALA A 188 3.90 0.21 -2.63
N HIS A 189 4.50 0.90 -3.60
CA HIS A 189 4.40 2.35 -3.73
C HIS A 189 2.96 2.82 -3.98
N ALA A 190 2.20 2.11 -4.81
CA ALA A 190 0.79 2.43 -5.05
C ALA A 190 -0.04 2.42 -3.75
N TYR A 191 0.21 1.49 -2.84
CA TYR A 191 -0.45 1.48 -1.53
C TYR A 191 0.00 2.64 -0.63
N LEU A 192 1.25 3.11 -0.73
CA LEU A 192 1.68 4.33 -0.03
C LEU A 192 0.95 5.57 -0.58
N GLU A 193 0.83 5.69 -1.90
CA GLU A 193 0.06 6.78 -2.53
C GLU A 193 -1.43 6.70 -2.13
N LEU A 194 -2.02 5.51 -2.09
CA LEU A 194 -3.40 5.32 -1.63
C LEU A 194 -3.60 5.86 -0.20
N VAL A 195 -2.66 5.62 0.71
CA VAL A 195 -2.71 6.17 2.08
C VAL A 195 -2.55 7.69 2.09
N ARG A 196 -1.72 8.27 1.23
CA ARG A 196 -1.57 9.73 1.10
C ARG A 196 -2.86 10.41 0.65
N GLU A 197 -3.66 9.71 -0.16
CA GLU A 197 -4.96 10.19 -0.63
C GLU A 197 -6.13 9.90 0.33
N ARG A 198 -5.88 9.54 1.60
CA ARG A 198 -6.89 9.12 2.59
C ARG A 198 -8.07 10.07 2.79
N GLN A 199 -7.92 11.33 2.45
CA GLN A 199 -9.00 12.33 2.55
C GLN A 199 -10.00 12.27 1.38
N GLN A 200 -9.65 11.58 0.30
CA GLN A 200 -10.57 11.37 -0.82
C GLN A 200 -11.73 10.44 -0.40
N PRO A 201 -12.98 10.75 -0.73
CA PRO A 201 -14.15 10.01 -0.24
C PRO A 201 -14.07 8.49 -0.45
N GLY A 202 -13.76 8.04 -1.68
CA GLY A 202 -13.65 6.61 -2.00
C GLY A 202 -12.45 5.94 -1.35
N VAL A 203 -11.31 6.62 -1.26
CA VAL A 203 -10.08 6.12 -0.63
C VAL A 203 -10.30 5.91 0.87
N ARG A 204 -10.98 6.83 1.54
CA ARG A 204 -11.29 6.66 2.96
C ARG A 204 -12.07 5.37 3.23
N GLN A 205 -13.13 5.09 2.45
CA GLN A 205 -13.91 3.85 2.59
C GLN A 205 -13.07 2.60 2.32
N ILE A 206 -12.12 2.67 1.36
CA ILE A 206 -11.18 1.58 1.06
C ILE A 206 -10.26 1.33 2.26
N LEU A 207 -9.69 2.38 2.85
CA LEU A 207 -8.80 2.26 4.01
C LEU A 207 -9.55 1.75 5.25
N ASP A 208 -10.80 2.20 5.48
CA ASP A 208 -11.67 1.66 6.53
C ASP A 208 -11.90 0.15 6.31
N GLY A 209 -12.12 -0.27 5.06
CA GLY A 209 -12.21 -1.68 4.69
C GLY A 209 -10.91 -2.45 4.90
N MET A 210 -9.75 -1.84 4.68
CA MET A 210 -8.46 -2.45 4.97
C MET A 210 -8.20 -2.57 6.48
N ALA A 211 -8.61 -1.59 7.29
CA ALA A 211 -8.56 -1.67 8.75
C ALA A 211 -9.49 -2.79 9.27
N LEU A 212 -10.70 -2.87 8.74
CA LEU A 212 -11.63 -3.97 9.04
C LEU A 212 -11.06 -5.33 8.60
N SER A 213 -10.40 -5.39 7.43
CA SER A 213 -9.74 -6.61 6.94
C SER A 213 -8.70 -7.13 7.93
N ALA A 214 -7.87 -6.26 8.49
CA ALA A 214 -6.85 -6.63 9.46
C ALA A 214 -7.43 -7.22 10.76
N ARG A 215 -8.60 -6.74 11.19
CA ARG A 215 -9.26 -7.17 12.43
C ARG A 215 -10.14 -8.41 12.26
N ASP A 216 -11.00 -8.42 11.24
CA ASP A 216 -12.07 -9.42 11.09
C ASP A 216 -12.25 -9.95 9.66
N GLY A 217 -11.51 -9.44 8.68
CA GLY A 217 -11.64 -9.86 7.28
C GLY A 217 -10.61 -10.90 6.86
N THR A 218 -10.26 -10.87 5.57
CA THR A 218 -9.28 -11.81 5.00
C THR A 218 -7.85 -11.60 5.53
N GLY A 219 -7.56 -10.43 6.06
CA GLY A 219 -6.29 -10.08 6.72
C GLY A 219 -6.25 -10.33 8.22
N ALA A 220 -7.31 -10.86 8.85
CA ALA A 220 -7.42 -11.03 10.31
C ALA A 220 -6.29 -11.86 10.94
N GLN A 221 -5.55 -12.64 10.14
CA GLN A 221 -4.37 -13.34 10.60
C GLN A 221 -3.21 -12.40 10.96
N VAL A 222 -3.19 -11.16 10.46
CA VAL A 222 -2.23 -10.12 10.89
C VAL A 222 -2.45 -9.82 12.37
N HIS A 223 -3.66 -9.44 12.76
CA HIS A 223 -3.99 -9.14 14.16
C HIS A 223 -3.79 -10.35 15.08
N ARG A 224 -4.10 -11.57 14.64
CA ARG A 224 -3.86 -12.80 15.43
C ARG A 224 -2.38 -13.06 15.69
N ALA A 225 -1.51 -12.72 14.73
CA ALA A 225 -0.05 -12.89 14.86
C ALA A 225 0.61 -11.70 15.56
N PHE A 226 -0.02 -10.52 15.51
CA PHE A 226 0.48 -9.28 16.05
C PHE A 226 -0.67 -8.46 16.68
N PRO A 227 -1.17 -8.86 17.89
CA PRO A 227 -2.38 -8.30 18.50
C PRO A 227 -2.29 -6.84 18.91
N SER A 228 -1.09 -6.33 19.19
CA SER A 228 -0.85 -4.92 19.56
C SER A 228 -0.90 -3.96 18.36
N ALA A 229 -0.80 -4.49 17.11
CA ALA A 229 -0.81 -3.65 15.94
C ALA A 229 -2.22 -3.24 15.52
N ASP A 230 -2.46 -1.93 15.42
CA ASP A 230 -3.52 -1.40 14.58
C ASP A 230 -2.99 -1.27 13.15
N ALA A 231 -3.60 -1.97 12.20
CA ALA A 231 -3.04 -2.15 10.87
C ALA A 231 -4.09 -1.97 9.77
N LEU A 232 -3.62 -1.52 8.60
CA LEU A 232 -4.34 -1.65 7.34
C LEU A 232 -3.83 -2.92 6.64
N ALA A 233 -4.71 -3.84 6.25
CA ALA A 233 -4.32 -5.06 5.56
C ALA A 233 -5.18 -5.34 4.33
N LYS A 234 -4.53 -5.78 3.25
CA LYS A 234 -5.21 -6.33 2.07
C LYS A 234 -4.53 -7.62 1.66
N THR A 235 -5.35 -8.64 1.39
CA THR A 235 -4.88 -9.94 0.92
C THR A 235 -5.20 -10.16 -0.56
N GLY A 236 -4.38 -10.97 -1.21
CA GLY A 236 -4.57 -11.44 -2.56
C GLY A 236 -4.21 -12.92 -2.69
N THR A 237 -4.78 -13.57 -3.69
CA THR A 237 -4.34 -14.88 -4.17
C THR A 237 -4.34 -14.81 -5.68
N ALA A 238 -3.21 -15.14 -6.30
CA ALA A 238 -3.07 -15.09 -7.75
C ALA A 238 -2.44 -16.38 -8.28
N THR A 239 -2.56 -16.60 -9.58
CA THR A 239 -1.89 -17.71 -10.26
C THR A 239 -0.37 -17.57 -10.11
N CYS A 240 0.27 -18.63 -9.63
CA CYS A 240 1.72 -18.70 -9.56
C CYS A 240 2.32 -18.74 -10.98
N THR A 241 3.24 -17.82 -11.28
CA THR A 241 3.82 -17.67 -12.63
C THR A 241 5.04 -18.55 -12.88
N HIS A 242 5.67 -19.11 -11.84
CA HIS A 242 6.92 -19.87 -11.92
C HIS A 242 6.79 -21.34 -11.51
N SER A 243 5.68 -21.74 -10.94
CA SER A 243 5.36 -23.14 -10.65
C SER A 243 3.85 -23.37 -10.60
N ARG A 244 3.38 -24.57 -10.95
CA ARG A 244 1.97 -24.94 -10.84
C ARG A 244 1.67 -25.40 -9.41
N ARG A 245 1.53 -24.47 -8.45
CA ARG A 245 1.11 -24.75 -7.09
C ARG A 245 -0.30 -24.22 -6.86
N ALA A 246 -1.18 -25.07 -6.35
CA ALA A 246 -2.52 -24.68 -5.94
C ALA A 246 -2.50 -24.21 -4.47
N PRO A 247 -3.25 -23.18 -4.09
CA PRO A 247 -4.18 -22.38 -4.89
C PRO A 247 -3.51 -21.31 -5.74
N GLY A 248 -2.21 -21.17 -5.72
CA GLY A 248 -1.40 -20.13 -6.35
C GLY A 248 -0.50 -19.44 -5.34
N ASP A 249 -0.16 -18.19 -5.57
CA ASP A 249 0.63 -17.37 -4.64
C ASP A 249 -0.32 -16.55 -3.75
N GLY A 250 -0.14 -16.68 -2.44
CA GLY A 250 -0.79 -15.81 -1.47
C GLY A 250 0.01 -14.53 -1.27
N PHE A 251 -0.69 -13.41 -1.23
CA PHE A 251 -0.12 -12.08 -1.01
C PHE A 251 -0.77 -11.39 0.18
N SER A 252 -0.03 -10.56 0.88
CA SER A 252 -0.55 -9.62 1.87
C SER A 252 0.25 -8.32 1.83
N VAL A 253 -0.46 -7.20 1.73
CA VAL A 253 0.06 -5.86 2.03
C VAL A 253 -0.43 -5.48 3.42
N VAL A 254 0.47 -5.02 4.26
CA VAL A 254 0.17 -4.54 5.63
C VAL A 254 0.89 -3.22 5.85
N LEU A 255 0.16 -2.23 6.35
CA LEU A 255 0.71 -0.93 6.77
C LEU A 255 0.42 -0.76 8.26
N VAL A 256 1.42 -0.34 9.02
CA VAL A 256 1.34 -0.13 10.48
C VAL A 256 2.07 1.15 10.89
N PRO A 257 1.50 1.86 11.90
CA PRO A 257 0.12 1.76 12.37
C PRO A 257 -0.91 2.22 11.32
N ALA A 258 -2.20 1.96 11.52
CA ALA A 258 -3.24 2.25 10.52
C ALA A 258 -3.43 3.75 10.25
N ASP A 259 -3.37 4.56 11.31
CA ASP A 259 -3.66 6.00 11.21
C ASP A 259 -2.52 6.78 10.54
N ASP A 260 -1.27 6.46 10.88
CA ASP A 260 -0.06 7.10 10.35
C ASP A 260 1.02 6.04 10.08
N PRO A 261 0.93 5.31 8.97
CA PRO A 261 1.85 4.22 8.67
C PRO A 261 3.31 4.65 8.65
N GLN A 262 4.13 3.95 9.43
CA GLN A 262 5.58 4.11 9.47
C GLN A 262 6.26 3.12 8.53
N ILE A 263 5.67 1.94 8.39
CA ILE A 263 6.18 0.88 7.52
C ILE A 263 5.06 0.26 6.68
N LEU A 264 5.44 -0.19 5.48
CA LEU A 264 4.65 -1.06 4.63
C LEU A 264 5.41 -2.37 4.47
N LEU A 265 4.72 -3.49 4.69
CA LEU A 265 5.23 -4.83 4.41
C LEU A 265 4.36 -5.51 3.35
N LEU A 266 4.94 -5.84 2.21
CA LEU A 266 4.36 -6.71 1.19
C LEU A 266 5.00 -8.09 1.29
N VAL A 267 4.18 -9.12 1.47
CA VAL A 267 4.62 -10.53 1.55
C VAL A 267 3.96 -11.34 0.45
N ARG A 268 4.74 -12.24 -0.17
CA ARG A 268 4.26 -13.34 -1.02
C ARG A 268 4.66 -14.66 -0.40
N VAL A 269 3.75 -15.62 -0.39
CA VAL A 269 4.02 -17.00 0.01
C VAL A 269 3.50 -17.95 -1.07
N HIS A 270 4.35 -18.83 -1.58
CA HIS A 270 4.01 -19.75 -2.65
C HIS A 270 3.12 -20.90 -2.19
N GLY A 271 2.10 -21.24 -3.00
CA GLY A 271 1.27 -22.42 -2.77
C GLY A 271 0.27 -22.28 -1.62
N VAL A 272 -0.03 -21.05 -1.17
CA VAL A 272 -0.97 -20.80 -0.07
C VAL A 272 -1.97 -19.68 -0.43
N PRO A 273 -3.12 -19.61 0.25
CA PRO A 273 -4.05 -18.48 0.09
C PRO A 273 -3.52 -17.20 0.79
N GLY A 274 -4.04 -16.04 0.36
CA GLY A 274 -3.67 -14.74 0.91
C GLY A 274 -3.80 -14.61 2.43
N ALA A 275 -4.79 -15.28 3.04
CA ALA A 275 -4.94 -15.29 4.50
C ALA A 275 -3.72 -15.89 5.22
N GLN A 276 -3.03 -16.86 4.61
CA GLN A 276 -1.81 -17.42 5.18
C GLN A 276 -0.60 -16.49 4.97
N ALA A 277 -0.53 -15.81 3.85
CA ALA A 277 0.45 -14.73 3.65
C ALA A 277 0.25 -13.60 4.68
N ALA A 278 -0.99 -13.28 5.04
CA ALA A 278 -1.31 -12.32 6.11
C ALA A 278 -0.79 -12.78 7.49
N ARG A 279 -0.87 -14.09 7.80
CA ARG A 279 -0.26 -14.64 9.03
C ARG A 279 1.24 -14.43 9.04
N THR A 280 1.92 -14.78 7.94
CA THR A 280 3.37 -14.58 7.80
C THR A 280 3.74 -13.11 7.95
N ALA A 281 2.98 -12.19 7.33
CA ALA A 281 3.21 -10.76 7.46
C ALA A 281 3.07 -10.29 8.91
N GLY A 282 2.04 -10.73 9.65
CA GLY A 282 1.87 -10.40 11.05
C GLY A 282 3.02 -10.92 11.93
N GLN A 283 3.51 -12.14 11.69
CA GLN A 283 4.67 -12.70 12.39
C GLN A 283 5.96 -11.91 12.10
N MET A 284 6.16 -11.49 10.85
CA MET A 284 7.30 -10.67 10.45
C MET A 284 7.27 -9.31 11.14
N LEU A 285 6.09 -8.65 11.17
CA LEU A 285 5.92 -7.35 11.83
C LEU A 285 6.17 -7.45 13.34
N HIS A 286 5.61 -8.46 13.99
CA HIS A 286 5.85 -8.71 15.41
C HIS A 286 7.33 -8.92 15.75
N LEU A 287 8.08 -9.59 14.85
CA LEU A 287 9.52 -9.81 15.04
C LEU A 287 10.34 -8.53 14.95
N ILE A 288 10.01 -7.62 14.03
CA ILE A 288 10.79 -6.40 13.81
C ILE A 288 10.42 -5.24 14.75
N GLU A 289 9.30 -5.34 15.48
CA GLU A 289 8.91 -4.37 16.50
C GLU A 289 9.61 -4.65 17.85
N ASN A 290 9.94 -5.92 18.13
CA ASN A 290 10.59 -6.35 19.38
C ASN A 290 12.11 -6.42 19.24
#